data_85e5d6aca75a20b7bc690c71806e6ab8
#
_entry.id   85e5d6aca75a20b7bc690c71806e6ab8
#
_cell.length_a   1.000
_cell.length_b   1.000
_cell.length_c   1.000
_cell.angle_alpha   90.00
_cell.angle_beta   90.00
_cell.angle_gamma   90.00
#
_symmetry.space_group_name_H-M   'P 1'
#
loop_
_entity.id
_entity.type
_entity.pdbx_description
1 polymer ?
#
loop_
_entity_poly.entity_id
_entity_poly.type
_entity_poly.pdbx_seq_one_letter_code
_entity_poly.pdbx_strand_id
1 'polypeptide(L)'
;MSEFTIYGVPGSPYVRAALLGLEEKGCDWHLHAMPFGAFKAPEHLTRHPFGRIPVMDHGDFRLYEMQAILRYLDRIIPEPSLTPRDPRAEARMNQICGITDWYFMPQVSAPITFQCLVGRPVDEQRPGGNAGP
;
A
#
# COMPACT_ATOMS: atom_id res chain seq x y z
N MET A 1 24.00 4.83 -0.08
CA MET A 1 22.80 4.49 -0.90
C MET A 1 21.78 3.86 0.04
N SER A 2 20.54 4.27 -0.07
CA SER A 2 19.47 3.62 0.68
C SER A 2 19.33 2.17 0.23
N GLU A 3 19.15 1.27 1.17
CA GLU A 3 19.00 -0.17 0.93
C GLU A 3 17.70 -0.47 0.16
N PHE A 4 16.64 0.31 0.46
CA PHE A 4 15.32 0.15 -0.14
C PHE A 4 14.91 1.36 -0.97
N THR A 5 14.32 1.11 -2.13
CA THR A 5 13.68 2.16 -2.94
C THR A 5 12.20 1.86 -3.08
N ILE A 6 11.36 2.82 -2.71
CA ILE A 6 9.90 2.74 -2.90
C ILE A 6 9.51 3.66 -4.05
N TYR A 7 8.79 3.12 -5.02
CA TYR A 7 8.18 3.88 -6.11
C TYR A 7 6.71 4.12 -5.80
N GLY A 8 6.30 5.37 -5.78
CA GLY A 8 4.90 5.68 -5.53
C GLY A 8 4.57 7.15 -5.36
N VAL A 9 3.28 7.42 -5.26
CA VAL A 9 2.75 8.75 -4.98
C VAL A 9 2.77 8.99 -3.47
N PRO A 10 3.40 10.08 -2.97
CA PRO A 10 3.57 10.31 -1.52
C PRO A 10 2.28 10.32 -0.71
N GLY A 11 1.16 10.74 -1.32
CA GLY A 11 -0.15 10.79 -0.68
C GLY A 11 -0.92 9.46 -0.65
N SER A 12 -0.42 8.42 -1.32
CA SER A 12 -1.08 7.12 -1.33
C SER A 12 -1.03 6.44 0.04
N PRO A 13 -2.16 5.99 0.61
CA PRO A 13 -2.14 5.28 1.89
C PRO A 13 -1.33 3.97 1.83
N TYR A 14 -1.33 3.28 0.71
CA TYR A 14 -0.53 2.06 0.54
C TYR A 14 0.98 2.34 0.46
N VAL A 15 1.39 3.43 -0.21
CA VAL A 15 2.79 3.88 -0.21
C VAL A 15 3.22 4.26 1.19
N ARG A 16 2.40 5.03 1.90
CA ARG A 16 2.69 5.44 3.29
C ARG A 16 2.80 4.26 4.23
N ALA A 17 1.96 3.24 4.09
CA ALA A 17 2.06 2.02 4.89
C ALA A 17 3.40 1.29 4.67
N ALA A 18 3.88 1.20 3.42
CA ALA A 18 5.19 0.62 3.13
C ALA A 18 6.33 1.43 3.75
N LEU A 19 6.27 2.78 3.64
CA LEU A 19 7.26 3.66 4.25
C LEU A 19 7.26 3.56 5.78
N LEU A 20 6.09 3.51 6.41
CA LEU A 20 5.97 3.31 7.87
C LEU A 20 6.57 1.98 8.31
N GLY A 21 6.38 0.91 7.52
CA GLY A 21 7.01 -0.37 7.80
C GLY A 21 8.53 -0.30 7.76
N LEU A 22 9.11 0.41 6.79
CA LEU A 22 10.55 0.65 6.70
C LEU A 22 11.09 1.49 7.86
N GLU A 23 10.37 2.55 8.22
CA GLU A 23 10.70 3.38 9.40
C GLU A 23 10.69 2.57 10.69
N GLU A 24 9.65 1.78 10.92
CA GLU A 24 9.53 0.95 12.12
C GLU A 24 10.66 -0.09 12.20
N LYS A 25 11.13 -0.58 11.05
CA LYS A 25 12.27 -1.49 10.95
C LYS A 25 13.64 -0.80 11.04
N GLY A 26 13.67 0.54 11.09
CA GLY A 26 14.92 1.31 11.12
C GLY A 26 15.75 1.19 9.84
N CYS A 27 15.09 0.97 8.69
CA CYS A 27 15.77 0.81 7.41
C CYS A 27 16.09 2.14 6.75
N ASP A 28 17.21 2.22 6.06
CA ASP A 28 17.49 3.30 5.11
C ASP A 28 16.66 3.09 3.84
N TRP A 29 15.85 4.08 3.49
CA TRP A 29 15.00 4.01 2.30
C TRP A 29 15.00 5.31 1.51
N HIS A 30 14.64 5.19 0.24
CA HIS A 30 14.42 6.30 -0.67
C HIS A 30 13.04 6.21 -1.31
N LEU A 31 12.28 7.31 -1.30
CA LEU A 31 11.05 7.42 -2.06
C LEU A 31 11.33 8.01 -3.44
N HIS A 32 11.19 7.20 -4.48
CA HIS A 32 11.07 7.70 -5.84
C HIS A 32 9.63 8.22 -6.03
N ALA A 33 9.44 9.49 -5.68
CA ALA A 33 8.14 10.12 -5.73
C ALA A 33 7.65 10.27 -7.18
N MET A 34 6.46 9.77 -7.44
CA MET A 34 5.83 9.81 -8.76
C MET A 34 4.72 10.84 -8.80
N PRO A 35 4.55 11.58 -9.92
CA PRO A 35 3.36 12.39 -10.14
C PRO A 35 2.10 11.52 -10.15
N PHE A 36 0.99 12.11 -9.73
CA PHE A 36 -0.31 11.43 -9.78
C PHE A 36 -0.63 11.01 -11.24
N GLY A 37 -1.00 9.75 -11.43
CA GLY A 37 -1.27 9.18 -12.77
C GLY A 37 -0.06 8.52 -13.44
N ALA A 38 1.18 8.83 -13.05
CA ALA A 38 2.39 8.25 -13.64
C ALA A 38 2.50 6.73 -13.41
N PHE A 39 1.77 6.17 -12.45
CA PHE A 39 1.73 4.71 -12.22
C PHE A 39 1.05 3.92 -13.36
N LYS A 40 0.46 4.59 -14.35
CA LYS A 40 -0.04 4.00 -15.60
C LYS A 40 0.93 4.17 -16.78
N ALA A 41 2.02 4.90 -16.61
CA ALA A 41 3.01 5.10 -17.67
C ALA A 41 3.73 3.79 -18.00
N PRO A 42 4.15 3.60 -19.29
CA PRO A 42 4.82 2.37 -19.74
C PRO A 42 6.03 2.00 -18.89
N GLU A 43 6.83 2.97 -18.48
CA GLU A 43 7.97 2.75 -17.60
C GLU A 43 7.57 2.10 -16.26
N HIS A 44 6.50 2.58 -15.62
CA HIS A 44 6.06 1.99 -14.37
C HIS A 44 5.39 0.62 -14.57
N LEU A 45 4.74 0.39 -15.71
CA LEU A 45 4.17 -0.92 -16.04
C LEU A 45 5.23 -2.03 -16.13
N THR A 46 6.49 -1.69 -16.41
CA THR A 46 7.60 -2.65 -16.32
C THR A 46 7.94 -3.03 -14.89
N ARG A 47 7.60 -2.16 -13.91
CA ARG A 47 7.81 -2.42 -12.48
C ARG A 47 6.61 -3.13 -11.84
N HIS A 48 5.40 -2.73 -12.25
CA HIS A 48 4.13 -3.25 -11.72
C HIS A 48 3.15 -3.51 -12.87
N PRO A 49 2.92 -4.75 -13.27
CA PRO A 49 2.14 -5.07 -14.48
C PRO A 49 0.69 -4.62 -14.42
N PHE A 50 0.12 -4.43 -13.22
CA PHE A 50 -1.24 -3.91 -13.03
C PHE A 50 -1.29 -2.38 -12.88
N GLY A 51 -0.13 -1.69 -13.00
CA GLY A 51 -0.04 -0.23 -12.86
C GLY A 51 -0.61 0.25 -11.52
N ARG A 52 -0.10 -0.29 -10.45
CA ARG A 52 -0.42 0.08 -9.05
C ARG A 52 0.84 0.56 -8.32
N ILE A 53 0.68 1.06 -7.13
CA ILE A 53 1.72 1.49 -6.19
C ILE A 53 1.37 0.99 -4.79
N PRO A 54 2.37 0.74 -3.92
CA PRO A 54 3.82 0.89 -4.12
C PRO A 54 4.47 -0.25 -4.91
N VAL A 55 5.68 0.03 -5.43
CA VAL A 55 6.67 -0.98 -5.79
C VAL A 55 7.89 -0.75 -4.91
N MET A 56 8.53 -1.81 -4.47
CA MET A 56 9.76 -1.78 -3.68
C MET A 56 10.89 -2.47 -4.44
N ASP A 57 12.05 -1.85 -4.46
CA ASP A 57 13.32 -2.50 -4.81
C ASP A 57 14.18 -2.65 -3.55
N HIS A 58 14.73 -3.84 -3.34
CA HIS A 58 15.75 -4.15 -2.36
C HIS A 58 16.93 -4.80 -3.11
N GLY A 59 17.92 -4.00 -3.46
CA GLY A 59 18.95 -4.42 -4.40
C GLY A 59 18.37 -4.79 -5.76
N ASP A 60 18.59 -6.01 -6.20
CA ASP A 60 18.07 -6.58 -7.43
C ASP A 60 16.68 -7.24 -7.28
N PHE A 61 16.19 -7.34 -6.05
CA PHE A 61 14.88 -7.92 -5.76
C PHE A 61 13.78 -6.87 -5.83
N ARG A 62 12.82 -7.06 -6.73
CA ARG A 62 11.65 -6.21 -6.88
C ARG A 62 10.40 -6.88 -6.37
N LEU A 63 9.61 -6.14 -5.56
CA LEU A 63 8.36 -6.61 -4.99
C LEU A 63 7.28 -5.54 -5.10
N TYR A 64 6.07 -5.93 -5.40
CA TYR A 64 4.89 -5.07 -5.34
C TYR A 64 3.80 -5.75 -4.49
N GLU A 65 2.69 -5.07 -4.25
CA GLU A 65 1.66 -5.34 -3.23
C GLU A 65 2.12 -4.99 -1.80
N MET A 66 1.52 -3.97 -1.23
CA MET A 66 1.89 -3.42 0.08
C MET A 66 1.93 -4.49 1.18
N GLN A 67 0.95 -5.40 1.21
CA GLN A 67 0.94 -6.49 2.19
C GLN A 67 2.13 -7.44 2.04
N ALA A 68 2.53 -7.73 0.80
CA ALA A 68 3.70 -8.57 0.52
C ALA A 68 5.00 -7.85 0.95
N ILE A 69 5.10 -6.55 0.70
CA ILE A 69 6.24 -5.72 1.12
C ILE A 69 6.38 -5.75 2.64
N LEU A 70 5.31 -5.48 3.40
CA LEU A 70 5.35 -5.49 4.86
C LEU A 70 5.72 -6.86 5.43
N ARG A 71 5.19 -7.93 4.88
CA ARG A 71 5.53 -9.30 5.29
C ARG A 71 6.97 -9.68 4.96
N TYR A 72 7.46 -9.24 3.81
CA TYR A 72 8.87 -9.42 3.45
C TYR A 72 9.79 -8.71 4.44
N LEU A 73 9.54 -7.43 4.73
CA LEU A 73 10.30 -6.66 5.71
C LEU A 73 10.29 -7.33 7.10
N ASP A 74 9.12 -7.76 7.56
CA ASP A 74 8.97 -8.41 8.86
C ASP A 74 9.74 -9.74 8.93
N ARG A 75 9.93 -10.42 7.80
CA ARG A 75 10.66 -11.66 7.73
C ARG A 75 12.18 -11.49 7.70
N ILE A 76 12.67 -10.50 6.95
CA ILE A 76 14.12 -10.27 6.83
C ILE A 76 14.70 -9.47 8.00
N ILE A 77 13.86 -8.65 8.65
CA ILE A 77 14.20 -7.87 9.87
C ILE A 77 13.16 -8.23 10.94
N PRO A 78 13.42 -9.29 11.73
CA PRO A 78 12.40 -9.81 12.65
C PRO A 78 11.98 -8.87 13.79
N GLU A 79 12.85 -7.94 14.19
CA GLU A 79 12.58 -7.02 15.30
C GLU A 79 12.73 -5.56 14.88
N PRO A 80 11.84 -4.68 15.33
CA PRO A 80 10.59 -4.99 16.04
C PRO A 80 9.60 -5.70 15.12
N SER A 81 8.86 -6.69 15.61
CA SER A 81 7.89 -7.45 14.80
C SER A 81 6.68 -6.59 14.43
N LEU A 82 6.32 -6.58 13.14
CA LEU A 82 5.07 -5.99 12.65
C LEU A 82 3.89 -6.94 12.77
N THR A 83 4.17 -8.24 12.93
CA THR A 83 3.16 -9.29 13.03
C THR A 83 3.05 -9.81 14.45
N PRO A 84 1.85 -9.88 15.06
CA PRO A 84 1.67 -10.48 16.37
C PRO A 84 2.15 -11.94 16.38
N ARG A 85 2.82 -12.35 17.46
CA ARG A 85 3.30 -13.74 17.62
C ARG A 85 2.19 -14.73 17.99
N ASP A 86 1.12 -14.26 18.63
CA ASP A 86 -0.04 -15.08 18.93
C ASP A 86 -0.86 -15.35 17.66
N PRO A 87 -1.15 -16.63 17.32
CA PRO A 87 -1.85 -16.96 16.08
C PRO A 87 -3.25 -16.36 15.97
N ARG A 88 -3.96 -16.16 17.08
CA ARG A 88 -5.29 -15.52 17.06
C ARG A 88 -5.20 -14.04 16.77
N ALA A 89 -4.21 -13.37 17.37
CA ALA A 89 -3.94 -11.96 17.12
C ALA A 89 -3.47 -11.73 15.67
N GLU A 90 -2.61 -12.59 15.15
CA GLU A 90 -2.21 -12.56 13.73
C GLU A 90 -3.40 -12.76 12.78
N ALA A 91 -4.26 -13.75 13.06
CA ALA A 91 -5.46 -13.98 12.28
C ALA A 91 -6.39 -12.77 12.30
N ARG A 92 -6.54 -12.09 13.45
CA ARG A 92 -7.32 -10.87 13.57
C ARG A 92 -6.71 -9.71 12.79
N MET A 93 -5.39 -9.54 12.84
CA MET A 93 -4.66 -8.56 12.03
C MET A 93 -4.92 -8.79 10.54
N ASN A 94 -4.75 -10.01 10.06
CA ASN A 94 -5.00 -10.36 8.65
C ASN A 94 -6.46 -10.11 8.23
N GLN A 95 -7.42 -10.38 9.14
CA GLN A 95 -8.83 -10.08 8.91
C GLN A 95 -9.07 -8.57 8.74
N ILE A 96 -8.47 -7.74 9.60
CA ILE A 96 -8.59 -6.27 9.52
C ILE A 96 -7.96 -5.76 8.21
N CYS A 97 -6.78 -6.26 7.84
CA CYS A 97 -6.14 -5.94 6.57
C CYS A 97 -7.06 -6.27 5.38
N GLY A 98 -7.64 -7.47 5.38
CA GLY A 98 -8.58 -7.89 4.33
C GLY A 98 -9.83 -7.01 4.26
N ILE A 99 -10.42 -6.66 5.40
CA ILE A 99 -11.57 -5.72 5.45
C ILE A 99 -11.17 -4.35 4.89
N THR A 100 -9.99 -3.86 5.25
CA THR A 100 -9.50 -2.58 4.73
C THR A 100 -9.34 -2.60 3.22
N ASP A 101 -8.68 -3.62 2.68
CA ASP A 101 -8.34 -3.69 1.25
C ASP A 101 -9.56 -4.00 0.37
N TRP A 102 -10.46 -4.88 0.82
CA TRP A 102 -11.58 -5.34 0.01
C TRP A 102 -12.87 -4.52 0.17
N TYR A 103 -13.06 -3.90 1.32
CA TYR A 103 -14.30 -3.17 1.60
C TYR A 103 -14.07 -1.68 1.80
N PHE A 104 -13.20 -1.30 2.74
CA PHE A 104 -13.02 0.11 3.09
C PHE A 104 -12.40 0.91 1.95
N MET A 105 -11.28 0.46 1.40
CA MET A 105 -10.56 1.22 0.37
C MET A 105 -11.38 1.40 -0.92
N PRO A 106 -12.00 0.38 -1.52
CA PRO A 106 -12.78 0.57 -2.74
C PRO A 106 -14.12 1.26 -2.53
N GLN A 107 -14.76 1.12 -1.37
CA GLN A 107 -16.12 1.62 -1.14
C GLN A 107 -16.16 2.97 -0.44
N VAL A 108 -15.16 3.31 0.34
CA VAL A 108 -15.10 4.56 1.11
C VAL A 108 -13.96 5.45 0.65
N SER A 109 -12.74 4.95 0.69
CA SER A 109 -11.57 5.79 0.42
C SER A 109 -11.52 6.25 -1.04
N ALA A 110 -11.68 5.36 -2.00
CA ALA A 110 -11.62 5.71 -3.42
C ALA A 110 -12.77 6.64 -3.87
N PRO A 111 -14.05 6.38 -3.55
CA PRO A 111 -15.15 7.20 -4.01
C PRO A 111 -15.34 8.52 -3.23
N ILE A 112 -14.86 8.61 -2.00
CA ILE A 112 -15.04 9.77 -1.13
C ILE A 112 -13.72 10.52 -0.95
N THR A 113 -12.80 9.93 -0.18
CA THR A 113 -11.55 10.61 0.22
C THR A 113 -10.75 11.05 -0.99
N PHE A 114 -10.61 10.16 -1.98
CA PHE A 114 -9.86 10.47 -3.19
C PHE A 114 -10.51 11.58 -4.02
N GLN A 115 -11.85 11.57 -4.17
CA GLN A 115 -12.55 12.62 -4.90
C GLN A 115 -12.36 13.98 -4.22
N CYS A 116 -12.45 14.03 -2.88
CA CYS A 116 -12.18 15.24 -2.11
C CYS A 116 -10.75 15.77 -2.32
N LEU A 117 -9.75 14.85 -2.28
CA LEU A 117 -8.35 15.23 -2.46
C LEU A 117 -8.03 15.82 -3.83
N VAL A 118 -8.71 15.36 -4.88
CA VAL A 118 -8.51 15.86 -6.26
C VAL A 118 -9.50 16.97 -6.64
N GLY A 119 -10.31 17.47 -5.70
CA GLY A 119 -11.27 18.54 -5.92
C GLY A 119 -12.44 18.16 -6.84
N ARG A 120 -12.79 16.88 -6.89
CA ARG A 120 -13.94 16.39 -7.68
C ARG A 120 -15.18 16.27 -6.80
N PRO A 121 -16.40 16.43 -7.38
CA PRO A 121 -17.63 16.21 -6.64
C PRO A 121 -17.72 14.79 -6.12
N VAL A 122 -18.17 14.64 -4.87
CA VAL A 122 -18.53 13.34 -4.30
C VAL A 122 -19.97 13.07 -4.70
N ASP A 123 -20.23 11.88 -5.24
CA ASP A 123 -21.58 11.42 -5.52
C ASP A 123 -22.27 11.02 -4.21
N GLU A 124 -23.02 11.94 -3.63
CA GLU A 124 -23.75 11.76 -2.37
C GLU A 124 -24.90 10.74 -2.50
N GLN A 125 -25.31 10.38 -3.72
CA GLN A 125 -26.40 9.44 -3.98
C GLN A 125 -25.94 8.00 -4.20
N ARG A 126 -24.63 7.75 -4.10
CA ARG A 126 -24.12 6.40 -4.20
C ARG A 126 -24.30 5.68 -2.86
N PRO A 127 -25.42 4.98 -2.62
CA PRO A 127 -25.50 4.08 -1.46
C PRO A 127 -24.37 3.09 -1.61
N GLY A 128 -23.70 2.75 -0.53
CA GLY A 128 -22.67 1.71 -0.52
C GLY A 128 -23.21 0.55 -1.34
N GLY A 129 -22.58 0.31 -2.50
CA GLY A 129 -23.12 -0.55 -3.52
C GLY A 129 -23.58 -1.85 -2.89
N ASN A 130 -24.78 -2.28 -3.23
CA ASN A 130 -25.37 -3.54 -2.84
C ASN A 130 -24.27 -4.61 -2.84
N ALA A 131 -23.86 -5.05 -1.66
CA ALA A 131 -23.21 -6.31 -1.50
C ALA A 131 -24.27 -7.34 -1.95
N GLY A 132 -24.22 -7.71 -3.22
CA GLY A 132 -24.92 -8.87 -3.71
C GLY A 132 -24.45 -10.11 -2.95
N PRO A 133 -25.26 -11.13 -2.89
CA PRO A 133 -25.03 -12.32 -2.08
C PRO A 133 -23.75 -13.04 -2.43
#